data_94c62f92db455c07190ccb7d14889059
#
_entry.id   94c62f92db455c07190ccb7d14889059
#
_cell.length_a   1.000
_cell.length_b   1.000
_cell.length_c   1.000
_cell.angle_alpha   90.00
_cell.angle_beta   90.00
_cell.angle_gamma   90.00
#
_symmetry.space_group_name_H-M   'P 1'
#
loop_
_entity.id
_entity.type
_entity.pdbx_description
1 polymer ?
#
loop_
_entity_poly.entity_id
_entity_poly.type
_entity_poly.pdbx_seq_one_letter_code
_entity_poly.pdbx_strand_id
1 'polypeptide(L)'
;MTKHKTGTRQEWLAARVELLKAEKEHTRRSDDLARRRQELPWVRIDKQYQFKTDEGNASLADLFRGRSQLLTYHFMFGPDYTAGCMTCSTIADGFNGFAVHLANHDVMLWAVSRAPLEKLQPYKRRMG
;
A
#
# COMPACT_ATOMS: atom_id res chain seq x y z
N MET A 1 3.12 3.23 33.57
CA MET A 1 4.08 4.13 32.88
C MET A 1 5.45 3.46 32.88
N THR A 2 6.04 3.26 31.71
CA THR A 2 7.39 2.73 31.57
C THR A 2 8.38 3.76 32.09
N LYS A 3 9.18 3.42 33.11
CA LYS A 3 10.24 4.32 33.59
C LYS A 3 11.36 4.36 32.55
N HIS A 4 11.51 5.49 31.86
CA HIS A 4 12.61 5.71 30.94
C HIS A 4 13.91 5.96 31.72
N LYS A 5 15.00 5.32 31.27
CA LYS A 5 16.34 5.58 31.82
C LYS A 5 16.75 7.00 31.41
N THR A 6 17.17 7.79 32.37
CA THR A 6 17.73 9.13 32.14
C THR A 6 19.26 9.07 32.17
N GLY A 7 19.91 9.93 31.40
CA GLY A 7 21.37 10.04 31.34
C GLY A 7 21.79 11.45 30.92
N THR A 8 23.08 11.69 30.88
CA THR A 8 23.66 12.93 30.37
C THR A 8 23.55 13.02 28.85
N ARG A 9 23.66 14.23 28.29
CA ARG A 9 23.70 14.44 26.84
C ARG A 9 24.83 13.65 26.16
N GLN A 10 25.96 13.54 26.81
CA GLN A 10 27.13 12.81 26.28
C GLN A 10 26.85 11.29 26.21
N GLU A 11 26.28 10.71 27.26
CA GLU A 11 25.88 9.30 27.25
C GLU A 11 24.81 9.01 26.20
N TRP A 12 23.82 9.92 26.09
CA TRP A 12 22.80 9.80 25.04
C TRP A 12 23.39 9.84 23.64
N LEU A 13 24.32 10.80 23.38
CA LEU A 13 24.94 10.94 22.07
C LEU A 13 25.77 9.70 21.71
N ALA A 14 26.56 9.17 22.64
CA ALA A 14 27.32 7.94 22.44
C ALA A 14 26.41 6.77 22.07
N ALA A 15 25.35 6.53 22.85
CA ALA A 15 24.37 5.49 22.58
C ALA A 15 23.64 5.71 21.25
N ARG A 16 23.30 6.98 20.91
CA ARG A 16 22.62 7.33 19.65
C ARG A 16 23.50 7.07 18.43
N VAL A 17 24.78 7.36 18.51
CA VAL A 17 25.73 7.09 17.42
C VAL A 17 25.91 5.59 17.16
N GLU A 18 25.96 4.78 18.22
CA GLU A 18 26.00 3.31 18.06
C GLU A 18 24.70 2.79 17.44
N LEU A 19 23.55 3.26 17.90
CA LEU A 19 22.27 2.90 17.29
C LEU A 19 22.18 3.31 15.82
N LEU A 20 22.69 4.51 15.46
CA LEU A 20 22.73 5.00 14.08
C LEU A 20 23.52 4.07 13.15
N LYS A 21 24.58 3.42 13.63
CA LYS A 21 25.32 2.43 12.83
C LYS A 21 24.42 1.24 12.46
N ALA A 22 23.68 0.72 13.42
CA ALA A 22 22.72 -0.38 13.19
C ALA A 22 21.56 0.05 12.27
N GLU A 23 21.04 1.27 12.40
CA GLU A 23 20.01 1.82 11.52
C GLU A 23 20.52 1.94 10.07
N LYS A 24 21.74 2.43 9.86
CA LYS A 24 22.37 2.50 8.54
C LYS A 24 22.59 1.13 7.92
N GLU A 25 23.00 0.15 8.72
CA GLU A 25 23.13 -1.23 8.25
C GLU A 25 21.78 -1.82 7.84
N HIS A 26 20.73 -1.58 8.62
CA HIS A 26 19.37 -1.98 8.27
C HIS A 26 18.91 -1.34 6.95
N THR A 27 19.16 -0.04 6.74
CA THR A 27 18.83 0.65 5.48
C THR A 27 19.54 0.00 4.29
N ARG A 28 20.87 -0.21 4.36
CA ARG A 28 21.62 -0.89 3.28
C ARG A 28 21.06 -2.27 2.97
N ARG A 29 20.68 -3.03 3.99
CA ARG A 29 20.09 -4.35 3.83
C ARG A 29 18.71 -4.29 3.16
N SER A 30 17.92 -3.28 3.49
CA SER A 30 16.62 -3.03 2.85
C SER A 30 16.80 -2.67 1.37
N ASP A 31 17.78 -1.82 1.04
CA ASP A 31 18.09 -1.44 -0.34
C ASP A 31 18.56 -2.65 -1.17
N ASP A 32 19.43 -3.50 -0.59
CA ASP A 32 19.84 -4.75 -1.25
C ASP A 32 18.66 -5.68 -1.53
N LEU A 33 17.75 -5.84 -0.59
CA LEU A 33 16.53 -6.63 -0.79
C LEU A 33 15.63 -6.03 -1.88
N ALA A 34 15.50 -4.71 -1.92
CA ALA A 34 14.73 -4.03 -2.96
C ALA A 34 15.33 -4.28 -4.35
N ARG A 35 16.65 -4.15 -4.50
CA ARG A 35 17.37 -4.47 -5.73
C ARG A 35 17.15 -5.93 -6.16
N ARG A 36 17.33 -6.88 -5.25
CA ARG A 36 17.12 -8.31 -5.53
C ARG A 36 15.68 -8.64 -5.94
N ARG A 37 14.68 -7.91 -5.43
CA ARG A 37 13.28 -8.04 -5.89
C ARG A 37 13.11 -7.57 -7.31
N GLN A 38 13.80 -6.51 -7.73
CA GLN A 38 13.76 -6.03 -9.11
C GLN A 38 14.42 -7.00 -10.11
N GLU A 39 15.35 -7.82 -9.63
CA GLU A 39 16.04 -8.85 -10.44
C GLU A 39 15.20 -10.14 -10.61
N LEU A 40 14.06 -10.27 -9.92
CA LEU A 40 13.20 -11.44 -10.06
C LEU A 40 12.61 -11.53 -11.47
N PRO A 41 12.50 -12.75 -12.04
CA PRO A 41 11.87 -12.93 -13.34
C PRO A 41 10.38 -12.56 -13.29
N TRP A 42 9.90 -11.95 -14.34
CA TRP A 42 8.48 -11.66 -14.50
C TRP A 42 7.73 -12.90 -14.92
N VAL A 43 6.50 -13.01 -14.47
CA VAL A 43 5.58 -14.09 -14.85
C VAL A 43 4.44 -13.50 -15.66
N ARG A 44 4.21 -14.04 -16.86
CA ARG A 44 3.07 -13.65 -17.69
C ARG A 44 1.77 -14.08 -17.03
N ILE A 45 0.80 -13.18 -17.02
CA ILE A 45 -0.55 -13.47 -16.54
C ILE A 45 -1.44 -13.77 -17.74
N ASP A 46 -1.74 -15.06 -17.96
CA ASP A 46 -2.60 -15.53 -19.06
C ASP A 46 -4.07 -15.64 -18.63
N LYS A 47 -4.35 -15.66 -17.33
CA LYS A 47 -5.72 -15.70 -16.81
C LYS A 47 -6.45 -14.41 -17.11
N GLN A 48 -7.64 -14.52 -17.70
CA GLN A 48 -8.52 -13.39 -17.93
C GLN A 48 -9.27 -13.05 -16.64
N TYR A 49 -8.89 -11.92 -16.04
CA TYR A 49 -9.59 -11.35 -14.89
C TYR A 49 -10.63 -10.34 -15.37
N GLN A 50 -11.78 -10.33 -14.69
CA GLN A 50 -12.85 -9.35 -14.88
C GLN A 50 -13.15 -8.67 -13.56
N PHE A 51 -13.26 -7.36 -13.61
CA PHE A 51 -13.54 -6.50 -12.46
C PHE A 51 -14.78 -5.66 -12.75
N LYS A 52 -15.62 -5.45 -11.73
CA LYS A 52 -16.69 -4.46 -11.79
C LYS A 52 -16.17 -3.14 -11.25
N THR A 53 -16.30 -2.08 -12.03
CA THR A 53 -15.89 -0.72 -11.67
C THR A 53 -17.07 0.23 -11.78
N ASP A 54 -16.93 1.46 -11.30
CA ASP A 54 -17.95 2.51 -11.45
C ASP A 54 -18.26 2.84 -12.93
N GLU A 55 -17.34 2.51 -13.86
CA GLU A 55 -17.47 2.75 -15.28
C GLU A 55 -17.92 1.52 -16.08
N GLY A 56 -18.17 0.39 -15.40
CA GLY A 56 -18.57 -0.87 -16.01
C GLY A 56 -17.55 -1.99 -15.78
N ASN A 57 -17.60 -3.03 -16.62
CA ASN A 57 -16.66 -4.15 -16.54
C ASN A 57 -15.28 -3.75 -17.10
N ALA A 58 -14.23 -4.19 -16.43
CA ALA A 58 -12.84 -3.96 -16.84
C ALA A 58 -12.04 -5.25 -16.77
N SER A 59 -11.15 -5.48 -17.72
CA SER A 59 -10.11 -6.50 -17.66
C SER A 59 -8.96 -6.07 -16.75
N LEU A 60 -8.03 -6.97 -16.45
CA LEU A 60 -6.81 -6.61 -15.73
C LEU A 60 -5.99 -5.55 -16.50
N ALA A 61 -5.94 -5.64 -17.82
CA ALA A 61 -5.23 -4.68 -18.66
C ALA A 61 -5.87 -3.29 -18.60
N ASP A 62 -7.20 -3.21 -18.58
CA ASP A 62 -7.92 -1.93 -18.49
C ASP A 62 -7.64 -1.19 -17.17
N LEU A 63 -7.35 -1.93 -16.09
CA LEU A 63 -7.02 -1.30 -14.79
C LEU A 63 -5.72 -0.51 -14.82
N PHE A 64 -4.82 -0.76 -15.75
CA PHE A 64 -3.59 0.02 -15.90
C PHE A 64 -3.84 1.44 -16.42
N ARG A 65 -4.97 1.68 -17.10
CA ARG A 65 -5.32 3.01 -17.63
C ARG A 65 -4.19 3.64 -18.47
N GLY A 66 -3.50 2.82 -19.27
CA GLY A 66 -2.39 3.24 -20.11
C GLY A 66 -1.06 3.44 -19.40
N ARG A 67 -0.97 3.11 -18.10
CA ARG A 67 0.27 3.15 -17.32
C ARG A 67 0.99 1.81 -17.36
N SER A 68 2.30 1.81 -17.10
CA SER A 68 3.09 0.57 -17.10
C SER A 68 3.03 -0.19 -15.77
N GLN A 69 2.58 0.45 -14.70
CA GLN A 69 2.54 -0.14 -13.37
C GLN A 69 1.14 -0.07 -12.75
N LEU A 70 0.77 -1.14 -12.05
CA LEU A 70 -0.49 -1.25 -11.33
C LEU A 70 -0.21 -1.57 -9.87
N LEU A 71 -0.62 -0.66 -8.98
CA LEU A 71 -0.64 -0.88 -7.54
C LEU A 71 -2.05 -1.21 -7.10
N THR A 72 -2.24 -2.36 -6.48
CA THR A 72 -3.55 -2.77 -5.95
C THR A 72 -3.55 -2.79 -4.45
N TYR A 73 -4.51 -2.13 -3.84
CA TYR A 73 -4.81 -2.23 -2.42
C TYR A 73 -5.99 -3.17 -2.22
N HIS A 74 -5.73 -4.33 -1.61
CA HIS A 74 -6.80 -5.30 -1.35
C HIS A 74 -7.59 -4.89 -0.11
N PHE A 75 -8.70 -4.21 -0.33
CA PHE A 75 -9.59 -3.71 0.72
C PHE A 75 -10.46 -4.84 1.27
N MET A 76 -10.30 -5.15 2.54
CA MET A 76 -11.05 -6.22 3.20
C MET A 76 -12.48 -5.77 3.51
N PHE A 77 -13.39 -6.19 2.65
CA PHE A 77 -14.82 -6.03 2.82
C PHE A 77 -15.50 -7.29 2.25
N GLY A 78 -15.79 -8.26 3.11
CA GLY A 78 -16.41 -9.50 2.68
C GLY A 78 -17.87 -9.30 2.22
N PRO A 79 -18.41 -10.21 1.42
CA PRO A 79 -19.79 -10.11 0.93
C PRO A 79 -20.81 -10.06 2.09
N ASP A 80 -20.52 -10.74 3.20
CA ASP A 80 -21.40 -10.82 4.38
C ASP A 80 -21.11 -9.75 5.44
N TYR A 81 -20.10 -8.89 5.24
CA TYR A 81 -19.76 -7.83 6.18
C TYR A 81 -20.71 -6.64 6.04
N THR A 82 -21.07 -6.03 7.15
CA THR A 82 -21.92 -4.82 7.18
C THR A 82 -21.10 -3.54 6.93
N ALA A 83 -19.80 -3.59 7.15
CA ALA A 83 -18.87 -2.48 6.94
C ALA A 83 -17.50 -3.00 6.48
N GLY A 84 -16.69 -2.13 5.88
CA GLY A 84 -15.31 -2.42 5.57
C GLY A 84 -14.46 -2.57 6.84
N CYS A 85 -13.36 -3.30 6.74
CA CYS A 85 -12.40 -3.45 7.83
C CYS A 85 -11.90 -2.08 8.31
N MET A 86 -11.94 -1.81 9.62
CA MET A 86 -11.52 -0.53 10.20
C MET A 86 -10.05 -0.21 9.90
N THR A 87 -9.16 -1.18 10.05
CA THR A 87 -7.73 -1.00 9.74
C THR A 87 -7.52 -0.70 8.25
N CYS A 88 -8.23 -1.42 7.36
CA CYS A 88 -8.15 -1.15 5.93
C CYS A 88 -8.65 0.26 5.59
N SER A 89 -9.69 0.73 6.27
CA SER A 89 -10.22 2.07 6.09
C SER A 89 -9.21 3.13 6.52
N THR A 90 -8.60 2.98 7.70
CA THR A 90 -7.55 3.89 8.20
C THR A 90 -6.36 3.96 7.24
N ILE A 91 -5.94 2.81 6.66
CA ILE A 91 -4.86 2.78 5.67
C ILE A 91 -5.31 3.50 4.39
N ALA A 92 -6.55 3.27 3.94
CA ALA A 92 -7.10 3.92 2.74
C ALA A 92 -7.18 5.44 2.90
N ASP A 93 -7.59 5.93 4.06
CA ASP A 93 -7.56 7.37 4.38
C ASP A 93 -6.14 7.96 4.22
N GLY A 94 -5.11 7.18 4.60
CA GLY A 94 -3.71 7.60 4.49
C GLY A 94 -3.19 7.75 3.07
N PHE A 95 -3.76 7.07 2.07
CA PHE A 95 -3.33 7.18 0.68
C PHE A 95 -4.33 7.91 -0.25
N ASN A 96 -5.40 8.45 0.28
CA ASN A 96 -6.46 9.07 -0.51
C ASN A 96 -5.96 10.20 -1.43
N GLY A 97 -4.99 10.99 -1.00
CA GLY A 97 -4.37 12.03 -1.83
C GLY A 97 -3.24 11.58 -2.76
N PHE A 98 -2.77 10.34 -2.68
CA PHE A 98 -1.57 9.90 -3.40
C PHE A 98 -1.81 9.46 -4.84
N ALA A 99 -3.04 9.19 -5.24
CA ALA A 99 -3.36 8.67 -6.57
C ALA A 99 -2.83 9.57 -7.69
N VAL A 100 -2.93 10.89 -7.56
CA VAL A 100 -2.42 11.86 -8.53
C VAL A 100 -0.89 11.81 -8.64
N HIS A 101 -0.19 11.67 -7.52
CA HIS A 101 1.27 11.59 -7.50
C HIS A 101 1.75 10.27 -8.10
N LEU A 102 1.11 9.15 -7.76
CA LEU A 102 1.40 7.84 -8.37
C LEU A 102 1.18 7.88 -9.89
N ALA A 103 0.10 8.51 -10.32
CA ALA A 103 -0.21 8.67 -11.74
C ALA A 103 0.89 9.44 -12.50
N ASN A 104 1.50 10.46 -11.90
CA ASN A 104 2.64 11.20 -12.45
C ASN A 104 3.92 10.36 -12.53
N HIS A 105 4.01 9.28 -11.77
CA HIS A 105 5.11 8.31 -11.78
C HIS A 105 4.76 7.01 -12.53
N ASP A 106 3.82 7.09 -13.47
CA ASP A 106 3.42 5.95 -14.31
C ASP A 106 2.85 4.75 -13.53
N VAL A 107 2.21 5.02 -12.37
CA VAL A 107 1.57 4.01 -11.52
C VAL A 107 0.07 4.28 -11.43
N MET A 108 -0.76 3.29 -11.73
CA MET A 108 -2.19 3.33 -11.44
C MET A 108 -2.48 2.67 -10.10
N LEU A 109 -3.26 3.34 -9.25
CA LEU A 109 -3.72 2.80 -7.96
C LEU A 109 -5.19 2.40 -8.04
N TRP A 110 -5.48 1.17 -7.59
CA TRP A 110 -6.84 0.70 -7.38
C TRP A 110 -7.01 0.06 -6.00
N ALA A 111 -8.11 0.40 -5.33
CA ALA A 111 -8.62 -0.38 -4.22
C ALA A 111 -9.53 -1.49 -4.78
N VAL A 112 -9.21 -2.75 -4.51
CA VAL A 112 -9.97 -3.92 -4.97
C VAL A 112 -10.54 -4.67 -3.77
N SER A 113 -11.73 -5.23 -3.92
CA SER A 113 -12.41 -5.99 -2.85
C SER A 113 -13.22 -7.15 -3.43
N ARG A 114 -13.55 -8.09 -2.58
CA ARG A 114 -14.47 -9.20 -2.91
C ARG A 114 -15.94 -8.83 -2.72
N ALA A 115 -16.24 -7.71 -2.05
CA ALA A 115 -17.61 -7.24 -1.89
C ALA A 115 -18.23 -6.83 -3.25
N PRO A 116 -19.54 -7.00 -3.43
CA PRO A 116 -20.23 -6.46 -4.59
C PRO A 116 -20.05 -4.94 -4.72
N LEU A 117 -19.98 -4.43 -5.94
CA LEU A 117 -19.74 -3.02 -6.20
C LEU A 117 -20.82 -2.12 -5.56
N GLU A 118 -22.08 -2.56 -5.59
CA GLU A 118 -23.22 -1.86 -4.99
C GLU A 118 -23.05 -1.65 -3.48
N LYS A 119 -22.27 -2.51 -2.83
CA LYS A 119 -21.93 -2.43 -1.41
C LYS A 119 -20.73 -1.51 -1.17
N LEU A 120 -19.77 -1.52 -2.10
CA LEU A 120 -18.56 -0.69 -2.00
C LEU A 120 -18.87 0.78 -2.25
N GLN A 121 -19.73 1.11 -3.20
CA GLN A 121 -20.04 2.48 -3.60
C GLN A 121 -20.54 3.39 -2.44
N PRO A 122 -21.53 2.99 -1.62
CA PRO A 122 -21.94 3.79 -0.46
C PRO A 122 -20.80 3.96 0.55
N TYR A 123 -20.01 2.91 0.75
CA TYR A 123 -18.88 2.96 1.67
C TYR A 123 -17.78 3.91 1.17
N LYS A 124 -17.45 3.85 -0.11
CA LYS A 124 -16.51 4.77 -0.77
C LYS A 124 -16.96 6.23 -0.61
N ARG A 125 -18.25 6.53 -0.89
CA ARG A 125 -18.79 7.89 -0.70
C ARG A 125 -18.69 8.41 0.73
N ARG A 126 -18.85 7.51 1.71
CA ARG A 126 -18.71 7.88 3.13
C ARG A 126 -17.26 8.19 3.52
N MET A 127 -16.29 7.53 2.89
CA MET A 127 -14.87 7.74 3.16
C MET A 127 -14.30 9.00 2.47
N GLY A 128 -14.90 9.46 1.40
CA GLY A 128 -14.44 10.64 0.64
C GLY A 128 -13.76 10.30 -0.68
#